data_dccf51fa4952deaab6410572ab65db27
#
_entry.id   dccf51fa4952deaab6410572ab65db27
#
_cell.length_a   1.000
_cell.length_b   1.000
_cell.length_c   1.000
_cell.angle_alpha   90.00
_cell.angle_beta   90.00
_cell.angle_gamma   90.00
#
_symmetry.space_group_name_H-M   'P 1'
#
loop_
_entity.id
_entity.type
_entity.pdbx_description
1 polymer ?
#
loop_
_entity_poly.entity_id
_entity_poly.type
_entity_poly.pdbx_seq_one_letter_code
_entity_poly.pdbx_strand_id
1 'polypeptide(L)'
;MPSEPPLTLSALEAAIRSAWGRDTSDDPDEWTTEWSARGQCGVTAIVVRDLLGGEILIAPVVGSTQEGEHHAWNRLTSGLELDLTAEQFRAGATLGPAVAREPYGHDRAAILAARVRERLAA
;
A
#
# COMPACT_ATOMS: atom_id res chain seq x y z
N MET A 1 -19.71 -17.96 22.98
CA MET A 1 -18.87 -17.87 21.75
C MET A 1 -17.84 -16.79 21.96
N PRO A 2 -16.57 -17.16 21.87
CA PRO A 2 -15.57 -16.10 21.87
C PRO A 2 -15.76 -15.26 20.60
N SER A 3 -15.80 -13.94 20.77
CA SER A 3 -15.81 -13.05 19.63
C SER A 3 -14.40 -13.00 19.02
N GLU A 4 -14.33 -12.83 17.71
CA GLU A 4 -13.05 -12.61 17.07
C GLU A 4 -12.45 -11.30 17.58
N PRO A 5 -11.13 -11.25 17.76
CA PRO A 5 -10.51 -9.98 18.13
C PRO A 5 -10.75 -8.95 17.04
N PRO A 6 -10.92 -7.67 17.40
CA PRO A 6 -11.08 -6.62 16.38
C PRO A 6 -9.83 -6.51 15.50
N LEU A 7 -10.02 -6.14 14.24
CA LEU A 7 -8.91 -5.87 13.34
C LEU A 7 -8.17 -4.63 13.83
N THR A 8 -6.87 -4.77 14.07
CA THR A 8 -6.01 -3.66 14.45
C THR A 8 -5.19 -3.21 13.23
N LEU A 9 -4.74 -1.96 13.26
CA LEU A 9 -3.84 -1.46 12.21
C LEU A 9 -2.52 -2.25 12.18
N SER A 10 -2.01 -2.66 13.34
CA SER A 10 -0.80 -3.47 13.40
C SER A 10 -0.99 -4.84 12.73
N ALA A 11 -2.13 -5.50 12.99
CA ALA A 11 -2.43 -6.80 12.38
C ALA A 11 -2.62 -6.65 10.87
N LEU A 12 -3.29 -5.61 10.43
CA LEU A 12 -3.50 -5.34 9.02
C LEU A 12 -2.17 -5.04 8.31
N GLU A 13 -1.35 -4.20 8.91
CA GLU A 13 -0.04 -3.89 8.35
C GLU A 13 0.83 -5.14 8.22
N ALA A 14 0.88 -5.97 9.26
CA ALA A 14 1.66 -7.20 9.24
C ALA A 14 1.17 -8.15 8.15
N ALA A 15 -0.14 -8.30 8.00
CA ALA A 15 -0.73 -9.17 6.98
C ALA A 15 -0.38 -8.66 5.57
N ILE A 16 -0.52 -7.37 5.33
CA ILE A 16 -0.22 -6.76 4.03
C ILE A 16 1.26 -6.91 3.70
N ARG A 17 2.16 -6.52 4.61
CA ARG A 17 3.60 -6.56 4.36
C ARG A 17 4.09 -7.99 4.10
N SER A 18 3.55 -8.96 4.79
CA SER A 18 3.91 -10.38 4.58
C SER A 18 3.37 -10.93 3.26
N ALA A 19 2.38 -10.28 2.68
CA ALA A 19 1.71 -10.73 1.45
C ALA A 19 2.32 -10.13 0.18
N TRP A 20 3.13 -9.08 0.29
CA TRP A 20 3.79 -8.49 -0.87
C TRP A 20 4.68 -9.49 -1.58
N GLY A 21 4.69 -9.42 -2.90
CA GLY A 21 5.56 -10.23 -3.73
C GLY A 21 5.85 -9.51 -5.04
N ARG A 22 6.65 -10.13 -5.87
CA ARG A 22 6.96 -9.61 -7.19
C ARG A 22 5.68 -9.44 -8.02
N ASP A 23 4.73 -10.34 -7.85
CA ASP A 23 3.47 -10.35 -8.60
C ASP A 23 2.45 -9.30 -8.13
N THR A 24 2.71 -8.64 -7.01
CA THR A 24 1.88 -7.51 -6.56
C THR A 24 2.56 -6.16 -6.81
N SER A 25 3.82 -6.15 -7.18
CA SER A 25 4.59 -4.93 -7.46
C SER A 25 4.30 -4.38 -8.86
N ASP A 26 4.20 -3.06 -8.99
CA ASP A 26 4.14 -2.41 -10.30
C ASP A 26 5.54 -2.25 -10.92
N ASP A 27 6.58 -2.61 -10.19
CA ASP A 27 7.96 -2.59 -10.66
C ASP A 27 8.65 -3.91 -10.31
N PRO A 28 8.19 -5.02 -10.94
CA PRO A 28 8.66 -6.35 -10.56
C PRO A 28 10.16 -6.56 -10.79
N ASP A 29 10.77 -5.85 -11.71
CA ASP A 29 12.20 -5.98 -12.00
C ASP A 29 13.07 -5.39 -10.88
N GLU A 30 12.58 -4.37 -10.19
CA GLU A 30 13.27 -3.74 -9.06
C GLU A 30 12.90 -4.38 -7.71
N TRP A 31 11.86 -5.17 -7.67
CA TRP A 31 11.37 -5.77 -6.43
C TRP A 31 12.32 -6.83 -5.92
N THR A 32 12.67 -6.77 -4.64
CA THR A 32 13.45 -7.79 -3.94
C THR A 32 12.89 -8.01 -2.55
N THR A 33 13.29 -9.11 -1.90
CA THR A 33 12.89 -9.38 -0.52
C THR A 33 13.46 -8.35 0.45
N GLU A 34 14.60 -7.75 0.13
CA GLU A 34 15.22 -6.69 0.93
C GLU A 34 14.55 -5.32 0.71
N TRP A 35 13.84 -5.17 -0.38
CA TRP A 35 13.10 -3.94 -0.72
C TRP A 35 11.67 -4.30 -1.13
N SER A 36 10.97 -5.01 -0.24
CA SER A 36 9.67 -5.63 -0.52
C SER A 36 8.54 -4.61 -0.72
N ALA A 37 8.71 -3.38 -0.23
CA ALA A 37 7.71 -2.32 -0.44
C ALA A 37 7.77 -1.72 -1.84
N ARG A 38 8.80 -2.02 -2.64
CA ARG A 38 8.98 -1.43 -3.97
C ARG A 38 7.81 -1.75 -4.89
N GLY A 39 7.15 -0.70 -5.37
CA GLY A 39 6.02 -0.85 -6.30
C GLY A 39 4.71 -1.30 -5.66
N GLN A 40 4.59 -1.26 -4.33
CA GLN A 40 3.42 -1.79 -3.63
C GLN A 40 2.39 -0.73 -3.21
N CYS A 41 2.66 0.55 -3.47
CA CYS A 41 1.83 1.62 -2.90
C CYS A 41 0.39 1.60 -3.44
N GLY A 42 0.21 1.44 -4.74
CA GLY A 42 -1.13 1.45 -5.35
C GLY A 42 -1.98 0.27 -4.88
N VAL A 43 -1.43 -0.94 -4.96
CA VAL A 43 -2.16 -2.15 -4.55
C VAL A 43 -2.47 -2.15 -3.05
N THR A 44 -1.52 -1.68 -2.23
CA THR A 44 -1.71 -1.58 -0.79
C THR A 44 -2.80 -0.57 -0.46
N ALA A 45 -2.79 0.59 -1.11
CA ALA A 45 -3.82 1.61 -0.90
C ALA A 45 -5.21 1.11 -1.28
N ILE A 46 -5.34 0.35 -2.37
CA ILE A 46 -6.62 -0.25 -2.77
C ILE A 46 -7.12 -1.22 -1.69
N VAL A 47 -6.26 -2.12 -1.20
CA VAL A 47 -6.65 -3.10 -0.17
C VAL A 47 -7.05 -2.39 1.12
N VAL A 48 -6.30 -1.40 1.57
CA VAL A 48 -6.63 -0.63 2.78
C VAL A 48 -7.97 0.09 2.63
N ARG A 49 -8.20 0.76 1.50
CA ARG A 49 -9.48 1.44 1.25
C ARG A 49 -10.65 0.46 1.27
N ASP A 50 -10.49 -0.71 0.65
CA ASP A 50 -11.56 -1.69 0.58
C ASP A 50 -11.91 -2.27 1.96
N LEU A 51 -10.95 -2.32 2.88
CA LEU A 51 -11.16 -2.84 4.23
C LEU A 51 -11.58 -1.76 5.23
N LEU A 52 -11.03 -0.55 5.12
CA LEU A 52 -11.21 0.50 6.12
C LEU A 52 -12.03 1.69 5.65
N GLY A 53 -12.31 1.79 4.35
CA GLY A 53 -12.98 2.96 3.78
C GLY A 53 -12.03 4.12 3.57
N GLY A 54 -12.59 5.31 3.35
CA GLY A 54 -11.81 6.50 3.09
C GLY A 54 -11.45 6.67 1.61
N GLU A 55 -10.38 7.39 1.36
CA GLU A 55 -9.94 7.68 0.00
C GLU A 55 -8.46 7.41 -0.18
N ILE A 56 -8.03 7.33 -1.44
CA ILE A 56 -6.63 7.16 -1.81
C ILE A 56 -6.09 8.49 -2.29
N LEU A 57 -4.94 8.89 -1.77
CA LEU A 57 -4.21 10.08 -2.19
C LEU A 57 -3.04 9.67 -3.06
N ILE A 58 -2.80 10.41 -4.13
CA ILE A 58 -1.67 10.17 -5.03
C ILE A 58 -0.92 11.47 -5.24
N ALA A 59 0.40 11.41 -5.15
CA ALA A 59 1.28 12.55 -5.37
C ALA A 59 2.48 12.16 -6.22
N PRO A 60 3.03 13.11 -7.02
CA PRO A 60 4.25 12.83 -7.78
C PRO A 60 5.45 12.78 -6.84
N VAL A 61 6.43 11.92 -7.19
CA VAL A 61 7.71 11.84 -6.49
C VAL A 61 8.69 12.79 -7.16
N VAL A 62 9.38 13.61 -6.37
CA VAL A 62 10.33 14.60 -6.88
C VAL A 62 11.64 14.53 -6.10
N GLY A 63 12.72 15.01 -6.72
CA GLY A 63 13.99 15.21 -6.01
C GLY A 63 14.85 13.99 -5.81
N SER A 64 14.57 12.86 -6.48
CA SER A 64 15.36 11.65 -6.38
C SER A 64 15.45 10.93 -7.73
N THR A 65 16.14 9.78 -7.76
CA THR A 65 16.20 8.93 -8.95
C THR A 65 14.83 8.36 -9.32
N GLN A 66 13.85 8.43 -8.42
CA GLN A 66 12.48 8.02 -8.67
C GLN A 66 11.59 9.17 -9.14
N GLU A 67 12.17 10.33 -9.48
CA GLU A 67 11.42 11.46 -10.02
C GLU A 67 10.64 11.03 -11.27
N GLY A 68 9.36 11.43 -11.32
CA GLY A 68 8.44 11.00 -12.38
C GLY A 68 7.53 9.84 -11.96
N GLU A 69 7.84 9.16 -10.88
CA GLU A 69 6.95 8.15 -10.32
C GLU A 69 5.88 8.83 -9.45
N HIS A 70 4.88 8.05 -9.04
CA HIS A 70 3.81 8.52 -8.16
C HIS A 70 3.76 7.64 -6.93
N HIS A 71 3.40 8.24 -5.80
CA HIS A 71 3.18 7.52 -4.55
C HIS A 71 1.71 7.59 -4.17
N ALA A 72 1.16 6.48 -3.72
CA ALA A 72 -0.22 6.38 -3.26
C ALA A 72 -0.24 6.00 -1.78
N TRP A 73 -1.17 6.59 -1.03
CA TRP A 73 -1.42 6.24 0.37
C TRP A 73 -2.87 6.53 0.70
N ASN A 74 -3.27 6.31 1.94
CA ASN A 74 -4.66 6.36 2.34
C ASN A 74 -4.96 7.52 3.28
N ARG A 75 -6.13 8.13 3.12
CA ARG A 75 -6.71 9.01 4.12
C ARG A 75 -8.06 8.42 4.56
N LEU A 76 -8.16 8.03 5.82
CA LEU A 76 -9.38 7.44 6.37
C LEU A 76 -10.45 8.52 6.58
N THR A 77 -11.69 8.11 6.79
CA THR A 77 -12.81 9.04 7.01
C THR A 77 -12.61 9.91 8.24
N SER A 78 -11.81 9.45 9.21
CA SER A 78 -11.43 10.24 10.39
C SER A 78 -10.44 11.37 10.09
N GLY A 79 -9.86 11.38 8.89
CA GLY A 79 -8.78 12.30 8.52
C GLY A 79 -7.38 11.75 8.76
N LEU A 80 -7.26 10.59 9.43
CA LEU A 80 -5.96 9.94 9.63
C LEU A 80 -5.40 9.46 8.29
N GLU A 81 -4.14 9.80 8.02
CA GLU A 81 -3.44 9.31 6.84
C GLU A 81 -2.57 8.12 7.22
N LEU A 82 -2.63 7.06 6.39
CA LEU A 82 -1.86 5.84 6.55
C LEU A 82 -1.01 5.63 5.31
N ASP A 83 0.29 5.49 5.50
CA ASP A 83 1.23 5.20 4.42
C ASP A 83 2.07 3.99 4.80
N LEU A 84 1.59 2.80 4.43
CA LEU A 84 2.23 1.53 4.79
C LEU A 84 3.41 1.18 3.90
N THR A 85 3.66 1.98 2.86
CA THR A 85 4.74 1.74 1.90
C THR A 85 5.71 2.91 1.79
N ALA A 86 5.81 3.73 2.84
CA ALA A 86 6.64 4.93 2.83
C ALA A 86 8.10 4.64 2.46
N GLU A 87 8.61 3.45 2.82
CA GLU A 87 9.98 3.05 2.56
C GLU A 87 10.24 2.56 1.13
N GLN A 88 9.22 2.57 0.25
CA GLN A 88 9.44 2.12 -1.13
C GLN A 88 10.35 3.06 -1.93
N PHE A 89 10.53 4.29 -1.47
CA PHE A 89 11.38 5.27 -2.14
C PHE A 89 12.72 5.42 -1.43
N ARG A 90 13.74 5.77 -2.21
CA ARG A 90 15.09 5.99 -1.71
C ARG A 90 15.17 7.33 -0.98
N ALA A 91 16.21 7.48 -0.15
CA ALA A 91 16.49 8.74 0.54
C ALA A 91 16.57 9.90 -0.45
N GLY A 92 16.06 11.07 -0.05
CA GLY A 92 16.03 12.27 -0.88
C GLY A 92 14.75 12.44 -1.69
N ALA A 93 13.90 11.41 -1.77
CA ALA A 93 12.62 11.55 -2.44
C ALA A 93 11.67 12.41 -1.60
N THR A 94 10.98 13.34 -2.25
CA THR A 94 9.91 14.13 -1.64
C THR A 94 8.66 14.02 -2.50
N LEU A 95 7.52 14.41 -1.93
CA LEU A 95 6.24 14.32 -2.64
C LEU A 95 5.77 15.73 -3.04
N GLY A 96 5.26 15.84 -4.26
CA GLY A 96 4.55 17.04 -4.70
C GLY A 96 3.12 17.05 -4.16
N PRO A 97 2.25 17.92 -4.72
CA PRO A 97 0.87 18.05 -4.25
C PRO A 97 0.09 16.76 -4.43
N ALA A 98 -0.63 16.35 -3.38
CA ALA A 98 -1.46 15.15 -3.39
C ALA A 98 -2.87 15.47 -3.92
N VAL A 99 -3.43 14.52 -4.67
CA VAL A 99 -4.83 14.57 -5.09
C VAL A 99 -5.50 13.23 -4.80
N ALA A 100 -6.80 13.26 -4.49
CA ALA A 100 -7.57 12.04 -4.31
C ALA A 100 -7.92 11.47 -5.69
N ARG A 101 -7.50 10.24 -5.95
CA ARG A 101 -7.86 9.56 -7.20
C ARG A 101 -7.58 8.07 -7.10
N GLU A 102 -8.13 7.32 -8.07
CA GLU A 102 -7.99 5.87 -8.15
C GLU A 102 -6.65 5.49 -8.78
N PRO A 103 -5.84 4.65 -8.14
CA PRO A 103 -4.60 4.15 -8.74
C PRO A 103 -4.86 3.03 -9.76
N TYR A 104 -3.83 2.69 -10.53
CA TYR A 104 -3.84 1.51 -11.37
C TYR A 104 -3.49 0.26 -10.55
N GLY A 105 -3.68 -0.92 -11.14
CA GLY A 105 -3.23 -2.17 -10.55
C GLY A 105 -4.29 -2.95 -9.81
N HIS A 106 -5.56 -2.80 -10.17
CA HIS A 106 -6.66 -3.53 -9.52
C HIS A 106 -6.52 -5.04 -9.62
N ASP A 107 -5.95 -5.56 -10.71
CA ASP A 107 -5.69 -6.99 -10.88
C ASP A 107 -4.64 -7.49 -9.86
N ARG A 108 -3.57 -6.73 -9.68
CA ARG A 108 -2.54 -7.05 -8.68
C ARG A 108 -3.07 -6.85 -7.26
N ALA A 109 -3.93 -5.85 -7.06
CA ALA A 109 -4.58 -5.62 -5.77
C ALA A 109 -5.48 -6.79 -5.38
N ALA A 110 -6.15 -7.43 -6.34
CA ALA A 110 -6.96 -8.62 -6.07
C ALA A 110 -6.10 -9.77 -5.55
N ILE A 111 -4.90 -9.96 -6.09
CA ILE A 111 -3.95 -10.96 -5.60
C ILE A 111 -3.56 -10.66 -4.15
N LEU A 112 -3.19 -9.41 -3.88
CA LEU A 112 -2.81 -8.97 -2.53
C LEU A 112 -3.98 -9.14 -1.55
N ALA A 113 -5.18 -8.73 -1.95
CA ALA A 113 -6.37 -8.82 -1.11
C ALA A 113 -6.68 -10.27 -0.71
N ALA A 114 -6.55 -11.22 -1.65
CA ALA A 114 -6.78 -12.63 -1.36
C ALA A 114 -5.79 -13.14 -0.30
N ARG A 115 -4.52 -12.80 -0.44
CA ARG A 115 -3.48 -13.19 0.52
C ARG A 115 -3.70 -12.57 1.90
N VAL A 116 -4.07 -11.29 1.92
CA VAL A 116 -4.33 -10.58 3.19
C VAL A 116 -5.50 -11.24 3.92
N ARG A 117 -6.59 -11.55 3.21
CA ARG A 117 -7.74 -12.24 3.83
C ARG A 117 -7.35 -13.58 4.42
N GLU A 118 -6.51 -14.37 3.72
CA GLU A 118 -6.02 -15.63 4.26
C GLU A 118 -5.22 -15.43 5.55
N ARG A 119 -4.34 -14.45 5.57
CA ARG A 119 -3.49 -14.19 6.74
C ARG A 119 -4.28 -13.69 7.93
N LEU A 120 -5.30 -12.86 7.70
CA LEU A 120 -6.16 -12.36 8.77
C LEU A 120 -7.08 -13.45 9.32
N ALA A 121 -7.42 -14.45 8.52
CA ALA A 121 -8.27 -15.57 8.93
C ALA A 121 -7.49 -16.69 9.65
N ALA A 122 -6.17 -16.68 9.55
CA ALA A 122 -5.32 -17.72 10.13
C ALA A 122 -5.22 -17.62 11.66
#